data_dbc7a66d3424a3178c704b2c6e968beb
#
_entry.id   dbc7a66d3424a3178c704b2c6e968beb
#
_cell.length_a   1.000
_cell.length_b   1.000
_cell.length_c   1.000
_cell.angle_alpha   90.00
_cell.angle_beta   90.00
_cell.angle_gamma   90.00
#
_symmetry.space_group_name_H-M   'P 1'
#
loop_
_entity.id
_entity.type
_entity.pdbx_description
1 polymer ?
#
loop_
_entity_poly.entity_id
_entity_poly.type
_entity_poly.pdbx_seq_one_letter_code
_entity_poly.pdbx_strand_id
1 'polypeptide(L)'
;MLLMKRTLAGMAFSLSCLMNLSEAKTMNNDTSALSPKEQQIAAISAHTARGDMPGLRNALAAGLDAGLTLNELKEVLVQMYAYCGFPRSLNALNELMVLAKERAARGINDTAGAEAGAPPAGKSIDFGTENQTKLCGAPVKGDLFLFAPAIDEFLKAHLFGDIFGRDNMDWKTRELATIAALAAMEGTESQLNSHIRIGRHNGLTDEQVEAILAVSSSSAKKAAFPKGEPAPANFTGNAWVAMLVDNKDYDLSAYNVTFAPGTRNNWHSHSVGQVLLCTEGAGYYQERGKAARRLAPGSVVEIPADTEHWHGAAPDSGFAHLGITPRAASNKTTWGGPVTDAEYAEATGSR
;
A
#
# COMPACT_ATOMS: atom_id res chain seq x y z
N MET A 1 79.48 -30.03 -0.86
CA MET A 1 78.18 -30.52 -0.42
C MET A 1 77.38 -29.36 0.10
N LEU A 2 76.57 -28.80 -0.75
CA LEU A 2 75.95 -27.47 -0.60
C LEU A 2 74.59 -27.61 0.06
N LEU A 3 74.35 -26.90 1.18
CA LEU A 3 73.05 -26.72 1.83
C LEU A 3 72.34 -25.55 1.18
N MET A 4 71.22 -25.78 0.56
CA MET A 4 70.32 -24.70 0.09
C MET A 4 69.26 -24.39 1.14
N LYS A 5 69.36 -23.19 1.71
CA LYS A 5 68.33 -22.60 2.55
C LYS A 5 67.18 -22.12 1.65
N ARG A 6 65.95 -22.62 1.87
CA ARG A 6 64.74 -22.07 1.31
C ARG A 6 64.06 -21.16 2.36
N THR A 7 63.99 -19.90 2.08
CA THR A 7 63.21 -18.88 2.79
C THR A 7 61.72 -19.02 2.44
N LEU A 8 60.88 -19.23 3.45
CA LEU A 8 59.40 -19.10 3.31
C LEU A 8 59.07 -17.61 3.43
N ALA A 9 58.52 -17.05 2.35
CA ALA A 9 57.80 -15.78 2.40
C ALA A 9 56.34 -16.05 2.79
N GLY A 10 55.96 -15.57 3.98
CA GLY A 10 54.57 -15.60 4.42
C GLY A 10 53.73 -14.55 3.69
N MET A 11 52.79 -15.00 2.91
CA MET A 11 51.71 -14.15 2.39
C MET A 11 50.58 -14.08 3.44
N ALA A 12 50.45 -12.94 4.09
CA ALA A 12 49.28 -12.63 4.91
C ALA A 12 48.13 -12.31 3.98
N PHE A 13 47.14 -13.19 3.90
CA PHE A 13 45.85 -12.91 3.29
C PHE A 13 45.00 -12.09 4.29
N SER A 14 44.85 -10.81 4.04
CA SER A 14 43.90 -9.96 4.72
C SER A 14 42.49 -10.28 4.18
N LEU A 15 41.70 -10.95 5.00
CA LEU A 15 40.30 -11.24 4.75
C LEU A 15 39.49 -9.96 5.04
N SER A 16 39.32 -9.10 4.03
CA SER A 16 38.38 -8.00 4.11
C SER A 16 36.95 -8.58 4.07
N CYS A 17 36.37 -8.72 5.26
CA CYS A 17 34.93 -8.99 5.39
C CYS A 17 34.16 -7.75 4.90
N LEU A 18 33.73 -7.76 3.63
CA LEU A 18 32.73 -6.84 3.13
C LEU A 18 31.41 -7.20 3.79
N MET A 19 31.09 -6.51 4.88
CA MET A 19 29.73 -6.43 5.38
C MET A 19 28.90 -5.69 4.33
N ASN A 20 28.12 -6.43 3.54
CA ASN A 20 26.98 -5.88 2.85
C ASN A 20 25.93 -5.51 3.91
N LEU A 21 26.01 -4.27 4.40
CA LEU A 21 24.86 -3.63 5.02
C LEU A 21 23.80 -3.51 3.92
N SER A 22 22.79 -4.36 3.96
CA SER A 22 21.55 -4.07 3.29
C SER A 22 20.97 -2.85 4.00
N GLU A 23 21.21 -1.67 3.43
CA GLU A 23 20.50 -0.47 3.80
C GLU A 23 18.99 -0.75 3.60
N ALA A 24 18.28 -0.90 4.70
CA ALA A 24 16.84 -0.75 4.69
C ALA A 24 16.58 0.70 4.22
N LYS A 25 16.27 0.83 2.92
CA LYS A 25 15.92 2.11 2.30
C LYS A 25 14.67 2.59 3.03
N THR A 26 14.82 3.47 4.01
CA THR A 26 13.73 4.23 4.60
C THR A 26 12.98 4.84 3.42
N MET A 27 11.69 4.50 3.26
CA MET A 27 10.85 5.18 2.28
C MET A 27 10.87 6.66 2.65
N ASN A 28 11.63 7.43 1.88
CA ASN A 28 11.65 8.87 1.99
C ASN A 28 10.28 9.34 1.49
N ASN A 29 9.48 9.98 2.35
CA ASN A 29 8.21 10.61 1.96
C ASN A 29 8.46 11.90 1.14
N ASP A 30 9.53 11.95 0.37
CA ASP A 30 9.85 13.08 -0.48
C ASP A 30 9.02 13.02 -1.77
N THR A 31 8.03 13.90 -1.86
CA THR A 31 7.18 14.07 -3.06
C THR A 31 7.73 15.16 -3.98
N SER A 32 8.90 15.72 -3.70
CA SER A 32 9.50 16.84 -4.45
C SER A 32 9.82 16.50 -5.91
N ALA A 33 9.94 15.20 -6.25
CA ALA A 33 10.16 14.74 -7.63
C ALA A 33 8.92 14.91 -8.54
N LEU A 34 7.74 15.17 -7.97
CA LEU A 34 6.50 15.43 -8.70
C LEU A 34 6.17 16.93 -8.67
N SER A 35 5.73 17.46 -9.81
CA SER A 35 5.12 18.79 -9.84
C SER A 35 3.85 18.84 -9.00
N PRO A 36 3.37 20.03 -8.57
CA PRO A 36 2.13 20.14 -7.82
C PRO A 36 0.92 19.51 -8.52
N LYS A 37 0.83 19.59 -9.84
CA LYS A 37 -0.21 18.94 -10.65
C LYS A 37 -0.10 17.40 -10.57
N GLU A 38 1.09 16.85 -10.79
CA GLU A 38 1.34 15.42 -10.75
C GLU A 38 1.04 14.83 -9.36
N GLN A 39 1.39 15.54 -8.29
CA GLN A 39 1.05 15.13 -6.91
C GLN A 39 -0.47 15.02 -6.72
N GLN A 40 -1.24 15.98 -7.25
CA GLN A 40 -2.70 15.92 -7.13
C GLN A 40 -3.31 14.84 -8.02
N ILE A 41 -2.79 14.60 -9.22
CA ILE A 41 -3.23 13.47 -10.07
C ILE A 41 -3.03 12.14 -9.31
N ALA A 42 -1.88 11.93 -8.68
CA ALA A 42 -1.63 10.74 -7.88
C ALA A 42 -2.61 10.63 -6.69
N ALA A 43 -2.82 11.71 -5.93
CA ALA A 43 -3.75 11.73 -4.79
C ALA A 43 -5.21 11.47 -5.23
N ILE A 44 -5.67 12.13 -6.29
CA ILE A 44 -7.02 11.96 -6.86
C ILE A 44 -7.24 10.50 -7.30
N SER A 45 -6.26 9.91 -8.00
CA SER A 45 -6.34 8.52 -8.46
C SER A 45 -6.38 7.54 -7.29
N ALA A 46 -5.54 7.74 -6.27
CA ALA A 46 -5.50 6.92 -5.07
C ALA A 46 -6.81 7.00 -4.25
N HIS A 47 -7.33 8.21 -4.00
CA HIS A 47 -8.60 8.38 -3.28
C HIS A 47 -9.78 7.81 -4.06
N THR A 48 -9.81 8.00 -5.40
CA THR A 48 -10.83 7.39 -6.27
C THR A 48 -10.79 5.86 -6.16
N ALA A 49 -9.61 5.26 -6.25
CA ALA A 49 -9.42 3.82 -6.19
C ALA A 49 -9.83 3.22 -4.84
N ARG A 50 -9.71 3.96 -3.74
CA ARG A 50 -10.18 3.55 -2.41
C ARG A 50 -11.66 3.83 -2.18
N GLY A 51 -12.27 4.74 -2.94
CA GLY A 51 -13.60 5.28 -2.65
C GLY A 51 -13.61 6.23 -1.44
N ASP A 52 -12.48 6.86 -1.13
CA ASP A 52 -12.36 7.87 -0.08
C ASP A 52 -12.85 9.23 -0.60
N MET A 53 -14.16 9.44 -0.51
CA MET A 53 -14.81 10.65 -1.03
C MET A 53 -14.35 11.95 -0.34
N PRO A 54 -14.15 12.03 0.99
CA PRO A 54 -13.62 13.24 1.63
C PRO A 54 -12.20 13.57 1.16
N GLY A 55 -11.31 12.58 1.10
CA GLY A 55 -9.95 12.77 0.59
C GLY A 55 -9.94 13.18 -0.88
N LEU A 56 -10.78 12.55 -1.71
CA LEU A 56 -10.95 12.88 -3.11
C LEU A 56 -11.38 14.34 -3.31
N ARG A 57 -12.38 14.81 -2.57
CA ARG A 57 -12.85 16.20 -2.66
C ARG A 57 -11.72 17.19 -2.39
N ASN A 58 -10.94 16.96 -1.34
CA ASN A 58 -9.80 17.81 -0.99
C ASN A 58 -8.72 17.79 -2.09
N ALA A 59 -8.39 16.62 -2.63
CA ALA A 59 -7.42 16.47 -3.70
C ALA A 59 -7.89 17.13 -5.01
N LEU A 60 -9.18 17.02 -5.35
CA LEU A 60 -9.77 17.70 -6.51
C LEU A 60 -9.66 19.23 -6.37
N ALA A 61 -10.02 19.78 -5.20
CA ALA A 61 -9.90 21.21 -4.93
C ALA A 61 -8.45 21.68 -5.05
N ALA A 62 -7.51 20.97 -4.41
CA ALA A 62 -6.09 21.28 -4.48
C ALA A 62 -5.53 21.12 -5.91
N GLY A 63 -6.05 20.18 -6.69
CA GLY A 63 -5.70 20.00 -8.09
C GLY A 63 -6.10 21.19 -8.97
N LEU A 64 -7.33 21.70 -8.80
CA LEU A 64 -7.79 22.92 -9.48
C LEU A 64 -6.95 24.14 -9.06
N ASP A 65 -6.62 24.25 -7.76
CA ASP A 65 -5.77 25.34 -7.24
C ASP A 65 -4.31 25.23 -7.73
N ALA A 66 -3.81 24.00 -7.99
CA ALA A 66 -2.52 23.75 -8.62
C ALA A 66 -2.54 23.99 -10.15
N GLY A 67 -3.71 24.35 -10.71
CA GLY A 67 -3.87 24.67 -12.13
C GLY A 67 -4.20 23.47 -13.02
N LEU A 68 -4.65 22.33 -12.46
CA LEU A 68 -5.30 21.31 -13.28
C LEU A 68 -6.61 21.88 -13.85
N THR A 69 -6.90 21.51 -15.09
CA THR A 69 -8.13 21.91 -15.75
C THR A 69 -9.26 20.91 -15.47
N LEU A 70 -10.51 21.33 -15.65
CA LEU A 70 -11.66 20.44 -15.50
C LEU A 70 -11.59 19.23 -16.43
N ASN A 71 -11.10 19.42 -17.66
CA ASN A 71 -10.99 18.32 -18.63
C ASN A 71 -9.83 17.37 -18.31
N GLU A 72 -8.69 17.85 -17.80
CA GLU A 72 -7.64 16.96 -17.26
C GLU A 72 -8.19 16.10 -16.09
N LEU A 73 -8.93 16.70 -15.17
CA LEU A 73 -9.52 15.96 -14.04
C LEU A 73 -10.57 14.95 -14.51
N LYS A 74 -11.46 15.33 -15.44
CA LYS A 74 -12.41 14.39 -16.04
C LYS A 74 -11.69 13.22 -16.70
N GLU A 75 -10.60 13.49 -17.42
CA GLU A 75 -9.84 12.47 -18.13
C GLU A 75 -9.23 11.45 -17.15
N VAL A 76 -8.60 11.91 -16.07
CA VAL A 76 -8.11 11.05 -14.99
C VAL A 76 -9.24 10.18 -14.44
N LEU A 77 -10.38 10.80 -14.07
CA LEU A 77 -11.48 10.10 -13.43
C LEU A 77 -12.20 9.12 -14.40
N VAL A 78 -12.29 9.45 -15.68
CA VAL A 78 -12.77 8.52 -16.72
C VAL A 78 -11.84 7.33 -16.83
N GLN A 79 -10.53 7.53 -16.89
CA GLN A 79 -9.57 6.41 -16.95
C GLN A 79 -9.70 5.47 -15.74
N MET A 80 -10.00 6.00 -14.56
CA MET A 80 -10.10 5.20 -13.33
C MET A 80 -11.16 4.09 -13.40
N TYR A 81 -12.20 4.19 -14.23
CA TYR A 81 -13.18 3.12 -14.28
C TYR A 81 -12.59 1.79 -14.76
N ALA A 82 -11.57 1.83 -15.63
CA ALA A 82 -10.90 0.65 -16.14
C ALA A 82 -10.08 -0.10 -15.07
N TYR A 83 -9.70 0.58 -13.99
CA TYR A 83 -8.89 0.01 -12.91
C TYR A 83 -9.67 -0.25 -11.63
N CYS A 84 -10.59 0.63 -11.27
CA CYS A 84 -11.34 0.51 -10.01
C CYS A 84 -12.86 0.43 -10.20
N GLY A 85 -13.33 0.26 -11.44
CA GLY A 85 -14.74 0.03 -11.80
C GLY A 85 -15.57 1.29 -11.94
N PHE A 86 -16.65 1.19 -12.73
CA PHE A 86 -17.58 2.28 -12.97
C PHE A 86 -18.10 2.96 -11.70
N PRO A 87 -18.50 2.24 -10.63
CA PRO A 87 -19.11 2.91 -9.48
C PRO A 87 -18.20 3.96 -8.85
N ARG A 88 -16.90 3.67 -8.68
CA ARG A 88 -15.94 4.62 -8.10
C ARG A 88 -15.66 5.80 -9.01
N SER A 89 -15.50 5.55 -10.31
CA SER A 89 -15.32 6.61 -11.31
C SER A 89 -16.54 7.53 -11.41
N LEU A 90 -17.77 6.98 -11.45
CA LEU A 90 -18.98 7.77 -11.50
C LEU A 90 -19.17 8.63 -10.24
N ASN A 91 -18.90 8.08 -9.07
CA ASN A 91 -18.95 8.85 -7.82
C ASN A 91 -17.92 10.00 -7.84
N ALA A 92 -16.71 9.74 -8.32
CA ALA A 92 -15.66 10.75 -8.42
C ALA A 92 -16.00 11.86 -9.43
N LEU A 93 -16.54 11.51 -10.58
CA LEU A 93 -17.01 12.48 -11.57
C LEU A 93 -18.17 13.33 -11.04
N ASN A 94 -19.09 12.72 -10.28
CA ASN A 94 -20.17 13.47 -9.62
C ASN A 94 -19.60 14.45 -8.58
N GLU A 95 -18.61 14.03 -7.79
CA GLU A 95 -17.94 14.91 -6.82
C GLU A 95 -17.26 16.09 -7.49
N LEU A 96 -16.53 15.86 -8.59
CA LEU A 96 -15.92 16.93 -9.38
C LEU A 96 -16.98 17.90 -9.91
N MET A 97 -18.11 17.39 -10.42
CA MET A 97 -19.20 18.22 -10.93
C MET A 97 -19.80 19.11 -9.82
N VAL A 98 -20.03 18.55 -8.64
CA VAL A 98 -20.54 19.29 -7.47
C VAL A 98 -19.53 20.36 -7.05
N LEU A 99 -18.27 20.00 -6.89
CA LEU A 99 -17.19 20.91 -6.51
C LEU A 99 -17.07 22.09 -7.50
N ALA A 100 -17.08 21.81 -8.81
CA ALA A 100 -16.98 22.84 -9.83
C ALA A 100 -18.14 23.84 -9.75
N LYS A 101 -19.39 23.36 -9.55
CA LYS A 101 -20.56 24.22 -9.35
C LYS A 101 -20.43 25.10 -8.11
N GLU A 102 -19.97 24.54 -7.01
CA GLU A 102 -19.76 25.30 -5.76
C GLU A 102 -18.67 26.37 -5.88
N ARG A 103 -17.57 26.04 -6.59
CA ARG A 103 -16.48 26.98 -6.87
C ARG A 103 -16.98 28.13 -7.76
N ALA A 104 -17.73 27.82 -8.84
CA ALA A 104 -18.34 28.82 -9.68
C ALA A 104 -19.32 29.74 -8.92
N ALA A 105 -20.15 29.18 -8.03
CA ALA A 105 -21.06 29.95 -7.17
C ALA A 105 -20.34 30.91 -6.21
N ARG A 106 -19.07 30.63 -5.88
CA ARG A 106 -18.18 31.51 -5.13
C ARG A 106 -17.36 32.49 -5.98
N GLY A 107 -17.63 32.53 -7.30
CA GLY A 107 -16.93 33.40 -8.24
C GLY A 107 -15.56 32.88 -8.69
N ILE A 108 -15.23 31.62 -8.43
CA ILE A 108 -13.99 31.00 -8.88
C ILE A 108 -14.25 30.41 -10.28
N ASN A 109 -13.47 30.87 -11.27
CA ASN A 109 -13.56 30.38 -12.65
C ASN A 109 -12.45 29.35 -12.94
N ASP A 110 -12.77 28.08 -12.76
CA ASP A 110 -11.87 26.99 -13.12
C ASP A 110 -11.72 26.86 -14.65
N THR A 111 -10.50 26.67 -15.12
CA THR A 111 -10.19 26.53 -16.55
C THR A 111 -10.78 25.23 -17.08
N ALA A 112 -11.54 25.29 -18.19
CA ALA A 112 -12.11 24.09 -18.81
C ALA A 112 -11.05 23.11 -19.31
N GLY A 113 -10.01 23.60 -19.97
CA GLY A 113 -8.95 22.78 -20.59
C GLY A 113 -9.34 22.23 -21.96
N ALA A 114 -8.42 21.51 -22.59
CA ALA A 114 -8.63 20.91 -23.91
C ALA A 114 -9.58 19.72 -23.83
N GLU A 115 -10.49 19.62 -24.78
CA GLU A 115 -11.25 18.38 -25.03
C GLU A 115 -10.37 17.40 -25.82
N ALA A 116 -10.65 16.10 -25.71
CA ALA A 116 -10.03 15.12 -26.56
C ALA A 116 -10.47 15.33 -28.03
N GLY A 117 -9.52 15.18 -28.94
CA GLY A 117 -9.80 15.19 -30.38
C GLY A 117 -10.65 13.99 -30.81
N ALA A 118 -10.94 13.93 -32.09
CA ALA A 118 -11.61 12.76 -32.67
C ALA A 118 -10.71 11.52 -32.54
N PRO A 119 -11.29 10.33 -32.24
CA PRO A 119 -10.52 9.11 -32.17
C PRO A 119 -9.85 8.81 -33.51
N PRO A 120 -8.71 8.08 -33.54
CA PRO A 120 -8.09 7.65 -34.78
C PRO A 120 -9.07 6.91 -35.69
N ALA A 121 -8.90 7.04 -37.00
CA ALA A 121 -9.72 6.32 -37.98
C ALA A 121 -9.44 4.80 -37.90
N GLY A 122 -10.48 3.99 -38.04
CA GLY A 122 -10.38 2.53 -38.01
C GLY A 122 -11.05 1.92 -36.79
N LYS A 123 -10.74 0.65 -36.51
CA LYS A 123 -11.29 -0.05 -35.36
C LYS A 123 -10.41 0.17 -34.12
N SER A 124 -11.01 0.41 -32.98
CA SER A 124 -10.28 0.59 -31.70
C SER A 124 -9.29 -0.53 -31.39
N ILE A 125 -9.62 -1.78 -31.79
CA ILE A 125 -8.75 -2.95 -31.60
C ILE A 125 -7.43 -2.82 -32.36
N ASP A 126 -7.43 -2.22 -33.54
CA ASP A 126 -6.25 -2.13 -34.39
C ASP A 126 -5.25 -1.11 -33.83
N PHE A 127 -5.69 0.15 -33.66
CA PHE A 127 -4.81 1.18 -33.09
C PHE A 127 -4.55 0.97 -31.57
N GLY A 128 -5.47 0.35 -30.84
CA GLY A 128 -5.26 -0.01 -29.45
C GLY A 128 -4.22 -1.11 -29.25
N THR A 129 -4.14 -2.08 -30.19
CA THR A 129 -3.05 -3.07 -30.21
C THR A 129 -1.68 -2.41 -30.46
N GLU A 130 -1.63 -1.42 -31.35
CA GLU A 130 -0.41 -0.62 -31.58
C GLU A 130 -0.04 0.22 -30.34
N ASN A 131 -1.02 0.89 -29.73
CA ASN A 131 -0.81 1.68 -28.52
C ASN A 131 -0.28 0.81 -27.38
N GLN A 132 -0.89 -0.35 -27.12
CA GLN A 132 -0.42 -1.30 -26.12
C GLN A 132 1.03 -1.72 -26.37
N THR A 133 1.36 -2.06 -27.61
CA THR A 133 2.71 -2.47 -27.99
C THR A 133 3.73 -1.35 -27.78
N LYS A 134 3.42 -0.12 -28.17
CA LYS A 134 4.28 1.05 -27.98
C LYS A 134 4.45 1.40 -26.50
N LEU A 135 3.34 1.43 -25.77
CA LEU A 135 3.32 1.76 -24.35
C LEU A 135 4.13 0.74 -23.51
N CYS A 136 3.99 -0.55 -23.84
CA CYS A 136 4.67 -1.64 -23.13
C CYS A 136 6.11 -1.90 -23.64
N GLY A 137 6.50 -1.32 -24.77
CA GLY A 137 7.79 -1.55 -25.43
C GLY A 137 7.89 -2.85 -26.22
N ALA A 138 6.86 -3.72 -26.15
CA ALA A 138 6.78 -4.99 -26.87
C ALA A 138 5.32 -5.49 -26.93
N PRO A 139 4.98 -6.37 -27.90
CA PRO A 139 3.66 -7.00 -27.95
C PRO A 139 3.35 -7.80 -26.66
N VAL A 140 2.20 -7.53 -26.05
CA VAL A 140 1.76 -8.23 -24.84
C VAL A 140 1.09 -9.55 -25.22
N LYS A 141 1.59 -10.66 -24.67
CA LYS A 141 1.10 -12.03 -24.87
C LYS A 141 1.19 -12.80 -23.56
N GLY A 142 0.43 -13.88 -23.44
CA GLY A 142 0.50 -14.75 -22.26
C GLY A 142 -0.65 -15.74 -22.19
N ASP A 143 -0.50 -16.77 -21.36
CA ASP A 143 -1.46 -17.86 -21.22
C ASP A 143 -2.83 -17.38 -20.75
N LEU A 144 -2.87 -16.31 -19.94
CA LEU A 144 -4.14 -15.70 -19.52
C LEU A 144 -4.98 -15.24 -20.70
N PHE A 145 -4.36 -14.64 -21.72
CA PHE A 145 -5.06 -14.13 -22.90
C PHE A 145 -5.50 -15.25 -23.85
N LEU A 146 -4.78 -16.37 -23.83
CA LEU A 146 -5.21 -17.58 -24.52
C LEU A 146 -6.38 -18.26 -23.80
N PHE A 147 -6.38 -18.25 -22.46
CA PHE A 147 -7.43 -18.80 -21.62
C PHE A 147 -8.71 -17.98 -21.67
N ALA A 148 -8.59 -16.65 -21.67
CA ALA A 148 -9.71 -15.69 -21.67
C ALA A 148 -9.55 -14.65 -22.77
N PRO A 149 -9.79 -14.99 -24.07
CA PRO A 149 -9.54 -14.08 -25.19
C PRO A 149 -10.34 -12.77 -25.14
N ALA A 150 -11.53 -12.79 -24.56
CA ALA A 150 -12.36 -11.59 -24.43
C ALA A 150 -11.69 -10.48 -23.59
N ILE A 151 -10.92 -10.84 -22.56
CA ILE A 151 -10.21 -9.80 -21.77
C ILE A 151 -9.06 -9.17 -22.57
N ASP A 152 -8.39 -9.93 -23.43
CA ASP A 152 -7.36 -9.41 -24.34
C ASP A 152 -7.98 -8.41 -25.34
N GLU A 153 -9.14 -8.76 -25.91
CA GLU A 153 -9.90 -7.88 -26.82
C GLU A 153 -10.30 -6.59 -26.11
N PHE A 154 -10.87 -6.66 -24.90
CA PHE A 154 -11.29 -5.47 -24.14
C PHE A 154 -10.10 -4.60 -23.74
N LEU A 155 -8.99 -5.17 -23.34
CA LEU A 155 -7.78 -4.43 -23.04
C LEU A 155 -7.29 -3.68 -24.29
N LYS A 156 -7.17 -4.36 -25.42
CA LYS A 156 -6.68 -3.75 -26.67
C LYS A 156 -7.66 -2.73 -27.24
N ALA A 157 -8.91 -3.12 -27.44
CA ALA A 157 -9.89 -2.24 -28.07
C ALA A 157 -10.28 -1.07 -27.15
N HIS A 158 -10.59 -1.36 -25.89
CA HIS A 158 -11.19 -0.37 -25.03
C HIS A 158 -10.18 0.38 -24.16
N LEU A 159 -9.31 -0.31 -23.40
CA LEU A 159 -8.35 0.40 -22.57
C LEU A 159 -7.30 1.12 -23.42
N PHE A 160 -6.59 0.40 -24.28
CA PHE A 160 -5.50 0.98 -25.08
C PHE A 160 -5.99 1.70 -26.35
N GLY A 161 -7.17 1.33 -26.86
CA GLY A 161 -7.84 2.01 -27.97
C GLY A 161 -8.61 3.23 -27.50
N ASP A 162 -9.77 3.04 -26.88
CA ASP A 162 -10.70 4.13 -26.60
C ASP A 162 -10.22 5.08 -25.51
N ILE A 163 -9.47 4.60 -24.48
CA ILE A 163 -9.01 5.44 -23.36
C ILE A 163 -7.60 5.99 -23.64
N PHE A 164 -6.60 5.12 -23.82
CA PHE A 164 -5.21 5.57 -24.08
C PHE A 164 -5.00 6.17 -25.46
N GLY A 165 -5.94 6.00 -26.39
CA GLY A 165 -5.97 6.67 -27.69
C GLY A 165 -6.44 8.12 -27.64
N ARG A 166 -6.95 8.62 -26.50
CA ARG A 166 -7.38 10.03 -26.34
C ARG A 166 -6.14 10.92 -26.14
N ASP A 167 -6.08 12.02 -26.89
CA ASP A 167 -4.91 12.87 -27.05
C ASP A 167 -4.81 14.06 -26.06
N ASN A 168 -5.82 14.23 -25.19
CA ASN A 168 -5.85 15.31 -24.21
C ASN A 168 -5.08 15.02 -22.90
N MET A 169 -4.42 13.86 -22.81
CA MET A 169 -3.51 13.50 -21.73
C MET A 169 -2.43 12.57 -22.26
N ASP A 170 -1.17 12.86 -21.96
CA ASP A 170 -0.03 12.04 -22.40
C ASP A 170 0.06 10.71 -21.61
N TRP A 171 0.76 9.73 -22.18
CA TRP A 171 0.88 8.39 -21.61
C TRP A 171 1.65 8.35 -20.30
N LYS A 172 2.63 9.21 -20.10
CA LYS A 172 3.37 9.31 -18.83
C LYS A 172 2.42 9.70 -17.70
N THR A 173 1.57 10.70 -17.92
CA THR A 173 0.57 11.16 -16.96
C THR A 173 -0.51 10.10 -16.72
N ARG A 174 -0.93 9.35 -17.75
CA ARG A 174 -1.85 8.22 -17.61
C ARG A 174 -1.25 7.11 -16.75
N GLU A 175 0.03 6.78 -16.94
CA GLU A 175 0.72 5.78 -16.12
C GLU A 175 0.91 6.25 -14.67
N LEU A 176 1.19 7.53 -14.44
CA LEU A 176 1.24 8.10 -13.09
C LEU A 176 -0.09 7.88 -12.36
N ALA A 177 -1.22 8.21 -13.00
CA ALA A 177 -2.56 8.00 -12.45
C ALA A 177 -2.85 6.52 -12.19
N THR A 178 -2.47 5.65 -13.14
CA THR A 178 -2.66 4.19 -13.03
C THR A 178 -1.86 3.59 -11.87
N ILE A 179 -0.57 3.94 -11.76
CA ILE A 179 0.32 3.46 -10.68
C ILE A 179 -0.25 3.89 -9.34
N ALA A 180 -0.68 5.15 -9.20
CA ALA A 180 -1.26 5.65 -7.97
C ALA A 180 -2.56 4.92 -7.58
N ALA A 181 -3.42 4.62 -8.54
CA ALA A 181 -4.65 3.87 -8.30
C ALA A 181 -4.35 2.42 -7.88
N LEU A 182 -3.44 1.74 -8.59
CA LEU A 182 -3.08 0.35 -8.29
C LEU A 182 -2.37 0.23 -6.93
N ALA A 183 -1.47 1.17 -6.59
CA ALA A 183 -0.82 1.23 -5.28
C ALA A 183 -1.81 1.48 -4.12
N ALA A 184 -2.99 2.00 -4.43
CA ALA A 184 -4.06 2.28 -3.47
C ALA A 184 -5.03 1.12 -3.25
N MET A 185 -4.92 0.04 -4.02
CA MET A 185 -5.80 -1.14 -3.96
C MET A 185 -5.05 -2.36 -3.46
N GLU A 186 -5.74 -3.24 -2.75
CA GLU A 186 -5.23 -4.55 -2.34
C GLU A 186 -5.41 -5.58 -3.47
N GLY A 187 -4.46 -6.52 -3.59
CA GLY A 187 -4.53 -7.64 -4.55
C GLY A 187 -4.22 -7.25 -5.99
N THR A 188 -3.59 -6.10 -6.21
CA THR A 188 -3.21 -5.60 -7.55
C THR A 188 -1.70 -5.49 -7.75
N GLU A 189 -0.89 -6.17 -6.94
CA GLU A 189 0.57 -6.06 -6.90
C GLU A 189 1.22 -6.42 -8.25
N SER A 190 0.67 -7.44 -8.93
CA SER A 190 1.15 -7.86 -10.25
C SER A 190 0.96 -6.78 -11.32
N GLN A 191 -0.23 -6.15 -11.32
CA GLN A 191 -0.56 -5.04 -12.22
C GLN A 191 0.26 -3.81 -11.87
N LEU A 192 0.38 -3.47 -10.58
CA LEU A 192 1.22 -2.36 -10.11
C LEU A 192 2.66 -2.50 -10.61
N ASN A 193 3.29 -3.65 -10.41
CA ASN A 193 4.65 -3.91 -10.88
C ASN A 193 4.77 -3.81 -12.40
N SER A 194 3.74 -4.22 -13.14
CA SER A 194 3.70 -4.09 -14.59
C SER A 194 3.62 -2.63 -15.02
N HIS A 195 2.71 -1.85 -14.43
CA HIS A 195 2.55 -0.42 -14.75
C HIS A 195 3.74 0.44 -14.29
N ILE A 196 4.45 0.08 -13.22
CA ILE A 196 5.73 0.74 -12.87
C ILE A 196 6.75 0.55 -14.01
N ARG A 197 6.89 -0.65 -14.58
CA ARG A 197 7.78 -0.87 -15.73
C ARG A 197 7.34 -0.08 -16.96
N ILE A 198 6.04 -0.07 -17.24
CA ILE A 198 5.44 0.69 -18.34
C ILE A 198 5.66 2.20 -18.13
N GLY A 199 5.41 2.72 -16.95
CA GLY A 199 5.62 4.12 -16.62
C GLY A 199 7.07 4.56 -16.81
N ARG A 200 8.05 3.74 -16.39
CA ARG A 200 9.46 3.98 -16.66
C ARG A 200 9.78 3.99 -18.17
N HIS A 201 9.21 3.05 -18.92
CA HIS A 201 9.35 3.02 -20.38
C HIS A 201 8.81 4.30 -21.03
N ASN A 202 7.78 4.90 -20.44
CA ASN A 202 7.15 6.14 -20.92
C ASN A 202 7.68 7.42 -20.25
N GLY A 203 8.81 7.33 -19.54
CA GLY A 203 9.57 8.50 -19.06
C GLY A 203 9.33 8.89 -17.60
N LEU A 204 8.71 8.04 -16.78
CA LEU A 204 8.76 8.22 -15.32
C LEU A 204 10.14 7.85 -14.80
N THR A 205 10.72 8.70 -13.96
CA THR A 205 11.97 8.39 -13.25
C THR A 205 11.70 7.53 -12.01
N ASP A 206 12.76 6.92 -11.44
CA ASP A 206 12.64 6.14 -10.21
C ASP A 206 12.15 7.01 -9.04
N GLU A 207 12.65 8.24 -8.95
CA GLU A 207 12.24 9.21 -7.94
C GLU A 207 10.76 9.59 -8.09
N GLN A 208 10.27 9.74 -9.33
CA GLN A 208 8.85 10.00 -9.58
C GLN A 208 7.99 8.81 -9.17
N VAL A 209 8.42 7.58 -9.47
CA VAL A 209 7.70 6.36 -9.04
C VAL A 209 7.67 6.27 -7.51
N GLU A 210 8.79 6.48 -6.82
CA GLU A 210 8.84 6.51 -5.35
C GLU A 210 7.89 7.58 -4.78
N ALA A 211 7.87 8.78 -5.36
CA ALA A 211 6.97 9.85 -4.94
C ALA A 211 5.49 9.52 -5.17
N ILE A 212 5.12 8.89 -6.30
CA ILE A 212 3.75 8.41 -6.56
C ILE A 212 3.33 7.41 -5.49
N LEU A 213 4.19 6.43 -5.17
CA LEU A 213 3.92 5.43 -4.14
C LEU A 213 3.77 6.08 -2.75
N ALA A 214 4.59 7.08 -2.42
CA ALA A 214 4.51 7.83 -1.17
C ALA A 214 3.19 8.60 -1.06
N VAL A 215 2.77 9.33 -2.11
CA VAL A 215 1.47 10.04 -2.17
C VAL A 215 0.32 9.04 -2.02
N SER A 216 0.38 7.91 -2.72
CA SER A 216 -0.65 6.87 -2.64
C SER A 216 -0.75 6.27 -1.24
N SER A 217 0.37 6.06 -0.55
CA SER A 217 0.40 5.56 0.83
C SER A 217 -0.09 6.60 1.83
N SER A 218 0.26 7.88 1.67
CA SER A 218 -0.21 8.97 2.53
C SER A 218 -1.72 9.20 2.42
N SER A 219 -2.29 8.89 1.25
CA SER A 219 -3.73 8.86 1.01
C SER A 219 -4.41 7.61 1.59
N ALA A 220 -3.68 6.73 2.31
CA ALA A 220 -4.25 5.55 2.95
C ALA A 220 -5.31 5.95 3.98
N LYS A 221 -6.31 5.09 4.15
CA LYS A 221 -7.34 5.28 5.15
C LYS A 221 -6.67 5.55 6.50
N LYS A 222 -7.00 6.68 7.13
CA LYS A 222 -6.44 7.02 8.45
C LYS A 222 -6.71 5.85 9.39
N ALA A 223 -5.66 5.41 10.08
CA ALA A 223 -5.79 4.35 11.07
C ALA A 223 -6.97 4.62 12.00
N ALA A 224 -7.78 3.61 12.29
CA ALA A 224 -8.98 3.74 13.11
C ALA A 224 -8.67 4.25 14.52
N PHE A 225 -7.45 3.93 15.01
CA PHE A 225 -6.97 4.31 16.34
C PHE A 225 -5.54 4.84 16.28
N PRO A 226 -5.12 5.66 17.26
CA PRO A 226 -3.75 6.17 17.33
C PRO A 226 -2.73 5.01 17.34
N LYS A 227 -1.61 5.18 16.62
CA LYS A 227 -0.51 4.20 16.60
C LYS A 227 0.16 4.08 17.98
N GLY A 228 0.30 5.19 18.68
CA GLY A 228 0.92 5.27 20.01
C GLY A 228 2.44 5.33 19.98
N GLU A 229 3.04 5.04 21.15
CA GLU A 229 4.47 5.10 21.37
C GLU A 229 5.16 3.77 21.06
N PRO A 230 6.45 3.79 20.66
CA PRO A 230 7.21 2.55 20.47
C PRO A 230 7.26 1.70 21.72
N ALA A 231 7.04 0.39 21.58
CA ALA A 231 7.04 -0.59 22.66
C ALA A 231 8.09 -1.68 22.42
N PRO A 232 9.39 -1.42 22.63
CA PRO A 232 10.46 -2.38 22.33
C PRO A 232 10.51 -3.56 23.31
N ALA A 233 10.05 -3.39 24.54
CA ALA A 233 10.03 -4.45 25.52
C ALA A 233 8.95 -5.50 25.17
N ASN A 234 9.30 -6.78 25.31
CA ASN A 234 8.38 -7.93 25.08
C ASN A 234 7.90 -8.10 23.64
N PHE A 235 8.58 -7.50 22.67
CA PHE A 235 8.30 -7.67 21.23
C PHE A 235 9.57 -8.05 20.48
N THR A 236 9.41 -8.89 19.46
CA THR A 236 10.42 -9.11 18.41
C THR A 236 9.99 -8.33 17.18
N GLY A 237 10.80 -7.34 16.76
CA GLY A 237 10.45 -6.37 15.70
C GLY A 237 9.90 -5.05 16.26
N ASN A 238 9.25 -4.27 15.42
CA ASN A 238 8.75 -2.94 15.76
C ASN A 238 7.26 -2.96 16.08
N ALA A 239 6.91 -2.61 17.30
CA ALA A 239 5.53 -2.45 17.76
C ALA A 239 5.32 -1.09 18.43
N TRP A 240 4.07 -0.63 18.43
CA TRP A 240 3.63 0.61 19.06
C TRP A 240 2.36 0.34 19.88
N VAL A 241 2.23 1.03 21.00
CA VAL A 241 1.07 0.90 21.88
C VAL A 241 0.49 2.27 22.19
N ALA A 242 -0.81 2.44 21.96
CA ALA A 242 -1.58 3.60 22.38
C ALA A 242 -2.59 3.21 23.45
N MET A 243 -2.49 3.74 24.65
CA MET A 243 -3.54 3.61 25.66
C MET A 243 -4.75 4.42 25.20
N LEU A 244 -5.92 3.80 25.14
CA LEU A 244 -7.18 4.43 24.70
C LEU A 244 -8.11 4.70 25.89
N VAL A 245 -8.15 3.81 26.85
CA VAL A 245 -8.94 3.94 28.07
C VAL A 245 -8.04 3.60 29.26
N ASP A 246 -7.77 4.61 30.08
CA ASP A 246 -7.04 4.49 31.35
C ASP A 246 -7.84 5.22 32.45
N ASN A 247 -9.14 4.90 32.55
CA ASN A 247 -10.01 5.44 33.59
C ASN A 247 -10.21 4.37 34.67
N LYS A 248 -9.77 4.67 35.87
CA LYS A 248 -9.85 3.74 37.03
C LYS A 248 -11.28 3.46 37.49
N ASP A 249 -12.25 4.30 37.07
CA ASP A 249 -13.67 4.08 37.34
C ASP A 249 -14.26 2.95 36.48
N TYR A 250 -13.62 2.66 35.34
CA TYR A 250 -13.96 1.50 34.54
C TYR A 250 -12.99 0.37 34.89
N ASP A 251 -13.43 -0.68 35.46
CA ASP A 251 -12.58 -1.84 35.81
C ASP A 251 -12.09 -2.57 34.51
N LEU A 252 -11.59 -1.83 33.57
CA LEU A 252 -10.99 -2.28 32.29
C LEU A 252 -9.89 -1.34 31.83
N SER A 253 -8.94 -1.86 31.04
CA SER A 253 -8.10 -1.05 30.18
C SER A 253 -8.30 -1.45 28.71
N ALA A 254 -8.23 -0.46 27.82
CA ALA A 254 -8.26 -0.69 26.38
C ALA A 254 -7.10 0.07 25.71
N TYR A 255 -6.43 -0.60 24.82
CA TYR A 255 -5.26 -0.07 24.12
C TYR A 255 -5.20 -0.59 22.69
N ASN A 256 -4.65 0.23 21.78
CA ASN A 256 -4.34 -0.20 20.42
C ASN A 256 -2.89 -0.66 20.36
N VAL A 257 -2.66 -1.83 19.75
CA VAL A 257 -1.32 -2.33 19.45
C VAL A 257 -1.16 -2.41 17.94
N THR A 258 -0.12 -1.75 17.42
CA THR A 258 0.24 -1.77 16.00
C THR A 258 1.55 -2.50 15.84
N PHE A 259 1.61 -3.46 14.93
CA PHE A 259 2.78 -4.28 14.62
C PHE A 259 3.24 -3.99 13.19
N ALA A 260 4.54 -3.79 12.99
CA ALA A 260 5.14 -3.85 11.66
C ALA A 260 5.10 -5.29 11.12
N PRO A 261 5.22 -5.50 9.79
CA PRO A 261 5.31 -6.85 9.23
C PRO A 261 6.35 -7.72 9.95
N GLY A 262 6.02 -8.98 10.21
CA GLY A 262 6.88 -9.94 10.91
C GLY A 262 7.05 -9.72 12.41
N THR A 263 6.49 -8.67 12.99
CA THR A 263 6.58 -8.35 14.42
C THR A 263 5.60 -9.19 15.24
N ARG A 264 6.03 -9.68 16.40
CA ARG A 264 5.23 -10.43 17.35
C ARG A 264 5.62 -10.11 18.77
N ASN A 265 4.68 -10.27 19.71
CA ASN A 265 5.01 -10.17 21.13
C ASN A 265 5.58 -11.50 21.67
N ASN A 266 6.16 -11.42 22.86
CA ASN A 266 6.61 -12.62 23.59
C ASN A 266 5.41 -13.47 24.02
N TRP A 267 5.65 -14.72 24.33
CA TRP A 267 4.70 -15.55 25.06
C TRP A 267 4.29 -14.86 26.35
N HIS A 268 2.99 -14.84 26.65
CA HIS A 268 2.49 -14.21 27.88
C HIS A 268 1.10 -14.75 28.25
N SER A 269 0.68 -14.47 29.46
CA SER A 269 -0.67 -14.78 29.96
C SER A 269 -1.22 -13.61 30.76
N HIS A 270 -2.54 -13.62 30.92
CA HIS A 270 -3.29 -12.66 31.77
C HIS A 270 -4.08 -13.39 32.82
N SER A 271 -3.96 -12.97 34.10
CA SER A 271 -4.59 -13.67 35.21
C SER A 271 -6.12 -13.63 35.22
N VAL A 272 -6.73 -12.73 34.44
CA VAL A 272 -8.20 -12.61 34.28
C VAL A 272 -8.64 -12.81 32.83
N GLY A 273 -7.70 -12.86 31.89
CA GLY A 273 -7.93 -12.98 30.46
C GLY A 273 -7.85 -11.65 29.71
N GLN A 274 -8.08 -11.72 28.40
CA GLN A 274 -7.97 -10.59 27.47
C GLN A 274 -8.92 -10.81 26.30
N VAL A 275 -9.39 -9.72 25.67
CA VAL A 275 -10.10 -9.76 24.38
C VAL A 275 -9.30 -8.98 23.35
N LEU A 276 -9.12 -9.54 22.15
CA LEU A 276 -8.54 -8.85 21.01
C LEU A 276 -9.63 -8.58 19.97
N LEU A 277 -9.71 -7.34 19.50
CA LEU A 277 -10.55 -6.92 18.37
C LEU A 277 -9.64 -6.44 17.25
N CYS A 278 -9.52 -7.21 16.17
CA CYS A 278 -8.60 -6.90 15.08
C CYS A 278 -9.17 -5.79 14.20
N THR A 279 -8.39 -4.75 13.97
CA THR A 279 -8.82 -3.52 13.29
C THR A 279 -8.19 -3.33 11.91
N GLU A 280 -6.93 -3.75 11.72
CA GLU A 280 -6.20 -3.51 10.47
C GLU A 280 -5.23 -4.67 10.14
N GLY A 281 -5.00 -4.86 8.84
CA GLY A 281 -3.98 -5.77 8.32
C GLY A 281 -4.24 -7.25 8.56
N ALA A 282 -3.17 -8.04 8.57
CA ALA A 282 -3.21 -9.48 8.82
C ALA A 282 -2.25 -9.88 9.94
N GLY A 283 -2.70 -10.76 10.82
CA GLY A 283 -1.90 -11.23 11.96
C GLY A 283 -2.16 -12.68 12.32
N TYR A 284 -1.54 -13.11 13.38
CA TYR A 284 -1.69 -14.46 13.94
C TYR A 284 -1.86 -14.39 15.46
N TYR A 285 -2.56 -15.39 15.98
CA TYR A 285 -2.70 -15.68 17.40
C TYR A 285 -2.43 -17.16 17.61
N GLN A 286 -1.73 -17.50 18.68
CA GLN A 286 -1.49 -18.90 19.04
C GLN A 286 -1.45 -19.07 20.57
N GLU A 287 -2.14 -20.07 21.05
CA GLU A 287 -1.99 -20.59 22.42
C GLU A 287 -0.89 -21.64 22.47
N ARG A 288 -0.19 -21.75 23.57
CA ARG A 288 0.87 -22.74 23.76
C ARG A 288 0.33 -24.17 23.48
N GLY A 289 1.01 -24.86 22.56
CA GLY A 289 0.66 -26.24 22.20
C GLY A 289 -0.54 -26.39 21.25
N LYS A 290 -1.12 -25.30 20.74
CA LYS A 290 -2.21 -25.32 19.75
C LYS A 290 -1.73 -24.78 18.41
N ALA A 291 -2.48 -25.09 17.35
CA ALA A 291 -2.24 -24.51 16.02
C ALA A 291 -2.52 -23.00 16.04
N ALA A 292 -1.70 -22.25 15.29
CA ALA A 292 -1.90 -20.83 15.13
C ALA A 292 -3.16 -20.52 14.30
N ARG A 293 -3.84 -19.44 14.67
CA ARG A 293 -5.02 -18.92 13.98
C ARG A 293 -4.68 -17.61 13.27
N ARG A 294 -4.94 -17.52 11.97
CA ARG A 294 -4.82 -16.27 11.22
C ARG A 294 -5.91 -15.29 11.62
N LEU A 295 -5.55 -14.01 11.76
CA LEU A 295 -6.42 -12.91 12.14
C LEU A 295 -6.51 -11.89 11.00
N ALA A 296 -7.68 -11.28 10.85
CA ALA A 296 -7.98 -10.23 9.89
C ALA A 296 -8.88 -9.17 10.55
N PRO A 297 -9.09 -7.99 9.96
CA PRO A 297 -10.03 -7.00 10.48
C PRO A 297 -11.42 -7.61 10.74
N GLY A 298 -11.98 -7.34 11.91
CA GLY A 298 -13.23 -7.93 12.39
C GLY A 298 -13.05 -9.26 13.13
N SER A 299 -11.85 -9.87 13.16
CA SER A 299 -11.60 -11.04 14.01
C SER A 299 -11.69 -10.67 15.49
N VAL A 300 -12.35 -11.51 16.27
CA VAL A 300 -12.42 -11.43 17.73
C VAL A 300 -11.73 -12.64 18.33
N VAL A 301 -10.87 -12.42 19.33
CA VAL A 301 -10.22 -13.47 20.11
C VAL A 301 -10.54 -13.25 21.59
N GLU A 302 -11.22 -14.20 22.19
CA GLU A 302 -11.41 -14.26 23.63
C GLU A 302 -10.33 -15.18 24.22
N ILE A 303 -9.51 -14.63 25.10
CA ILE A 303 -8.37 -15.31 25.70
C ILE A 303 -8.71 -15.56 27.17
N PRO A 304 -8.92 -16.83 27.58
CA PRO A 304 -9.23 -17.17 28.97
C PRO A 304 -8.10 -16.79 29.92
N ALA A 305 -8.44 -16.69 31.21
CA ALA A 305 -7.47 -16.48 32.28
C ALA A 305 -6.34 -17.53 32.22
N ASP A 306 -5.13 -17.08 32.50
CA ASP A 306 -3.90 -17.87 32.60
C ASP A 306 -3.50 -18.64 31.30
N THR A 307 -4.15 -18.35 30.16
CA THR A 307 -3.81 -18.95 28.87
C THR A 307 -2.51 -18.33 28.33
N GLU A 308 -1.45 -19.16 28.22
CA GLU A 308 -0.19 -18.72 27.61
C GLU A 308 -0.35 -18.64 26.10
N HIS A 309 -0.12 -17.44 25.54
CA HIS A 309 -0.34 -17.14 24.13
C HIS A 309 0.62 -16.08 23.62
N TRP A 310 0.65 -15.93 22.30
CA TRP A 310 1.24 -14.79 21.60
C TRP A 310 0.34 -14.34 20.46
N HIS A 311 0.54 -13.10 20.00
CA HIS A 311 -0.06 -12.56 18.78
C HIS A 311 0.90 -11.59 18.11
N GLY A 312 0.70 -11.37 16.81
CA GLY A 312 1.58 -10.52 16.00
C GLY A 312 1.14 -10.40 14.56
N ALA A 313 1.88 -9.63 13.78
CA ALA A 313 1.66 -9.39 12.38
C ALA A 313 2.00 -10.64 11.53
N ALA A 314 1.44 -10.72 10.33
CA ALA A 314 1.89 -11.64 9.30
C ALA A 314 3.27 -11.21 8.74
N PRO A 315 4.04 -12.11 8.09
CA PRO A 315 5.36 -11.79 7.57
C PRO A 315 5.37 -10.64 6.56
N ASP A 316 4.31 -10.51 5.78
CA ASP A 316 4.15 -9.60 4.65
C ASP A 316 3.13 -8.47 4.88
N SER A 317 2.53 -8.39 6.05
CA SER A 317 1.49 -7.39 6.38
C SER A 317 1.70 -6.81 7.76
N GLY A 318 1.51 -5.49 7.90
CA GLY A 318 1.29 -4.89 9.21
C GLY A 318 0.00 -5.41 9.84
N PHE A 319 -0.17 -5.24 11.15
CA PHE A 319 -1.33 -5.70 11.89
C PHE A 319 -1.66 -4.73 13.02
N ALA A 320 -2.95 -4.50 13.27
CA ALA A 320 -3.38 -3.76 14.45
C ALA A 320 -4.61 -4.39 15.10
N HIS A 321 -4.67 -4.31 16.41
CA HIS A 321 -5.81 -4.74 17.19
C HIS A 321 -6.01 -3.89 18.43
N LEU A 322 -7.24 -3.83 18.92
CA LEU A 322 -7.54 -3.39 20.28
C LEU A 322 -7.33 -4.57 21.24
N GLY A 323 -6.54 -4.35 22.29
CA GLY A 323 -6.49 -5.22 23.45
C GLY A 323 -7.39 -4.66 24.53
N ILE A 324 -8.32 -5.47 25.05
CA ILE A 324 -9.20 -5.12 26.16
C ILE A 324 -8.89 -6.07 27.31
N THR A 325 -8.49 -5.49 28.44
CA THR A 325 -8.15 -6.24 29.65
C THR A 325 -9.17 -5.92 30.72
N PRO A 326 -10.08 -6.87 31.06
CA PRO A 326 -11.06 -6.69 32.14
C PRO A 326 -10.37 -6.73 33.50
N ARG A 327 -11.04 -6.16 34.50
CA ARG A 327 -10.55 -6.07 35.90
C ARG A 327 -9.10 -5.55 35.95
N ALA A 328 -8.85 -4.42 35.30
CA ALA A 328 -7.50 -3.87 35.07
C ALA A 328 -6.69 -3.74 36.39
N ALA A 329 -7.34 -3.42 37.51
CA ALA A 329 -6.69 -3.27 38.81
C ALA A 329 -6.13 -4.58 39.38
N SER A 330 -6.68 -5.74 39.00
CA SER A 330 -6.28 -7.06 39.47
C SER A 330 -5.69 -7.98 38.40
N ASN A 331 -5.87 -7.63 37.12
CA ASN A 331 -5.36 -8.43 36.03
C ASN A 331 -3.83 -8.24 35.89
N LYS A 332 -3.11 -9.34 36.00
CA LYS A 332 -1.65 -9.39 35.97
C LYS A 332 -1.19 -10.04 34.68
N THR A 333 -0.36 -9.33 33.90
CA THR A 333 0.31 -9.91 32.75
C THR A 333 1.61 -10.58 33.21
N THR A 334 1.76 -11.85 32.89
CA THR A 334 3.00 -12.61 33.09
C THR A 334 3.67 -12.81 31.75
N TRP A 335 4.87 -12.24 31.59
CA TRP A 335 5.66 -12.35 30.36
C TRP A 335 6.58 -13.56 30.41
N GLY A 336 6.57 -14.35 29.34
CA GLY A 336 7.49 -15.44 29.07
C GLY A 336 8.62 -15.04 28.13
N GLY A 337 9.26 -16.03 27.53
CA GLY A 337 10.32 -15.83 26.54
C GLY A 337 9.79 -15.34 25.18
N PRO A 338 10.69 -14.88 24.28
CA PRO A 338 10.31 -14.51 22.93
C PRO A 338 9.79 -15.72 22.14
N VAL A 339 8.86 -15.47 21.22
CA VAL A 339 8.50 -16.43 20.17
C VAL A 339 9.70 -16.51 19.22
N THR A 340 10.30 -17.68 19.11
CA THR A 340 11.46 -17.91 18.24
C THR A 340 11.09 -17.76 16.77
N ASP A 341 12.10 -17.49 15.90
CA ASP A 341 11.86 -17.43 14.46
C ASP A 341 11.33 -18.75 13.88
N ALA A 342 11.74 -19.89 14.47
CA ALA A 342 11.25 -21.21 14.09
C ALA A 342 9.75 -21.40 14.46
N GLU A 343 9.35 -21.06 15.68
CA GLU A 343 7.94 -21.11 16.11
C GLU A 343 7.07 -20.17 15.25
N TYR A 344 7.58 -18.96 14.95
CA TYR A 344 6.88 -18.01 14.12
C TYR A 344 6.73 -18.49 12.67
N ALA A 345 7.79 -19.04 12.08
CA ALA A 345 7.76 -19.57 10.72
C ALA A 345 6.77 -20.77 10.61
N GLU A 346 6.77 -21.67 11.59
CA GLU A 346 5.82 -22.77 11.66
C GLU A 346 4.36 -22.26 11.76
N ALA A 347 4.11 -21.29 12.63
CA ALA A 347 2.80 -20.70 12.87
C ALA A 347 2.23 -19.98 11.64
N THR A 348 3.09 -19.33 10.84
CA THR A 348 2.69 -18.51 9.70
C THR A 348 2.77 -19.24 8.36
N GLY A 349 3.40 -20.43 8.32
CA GLY A 349 3.69 -21.15 7.08
C GLY A 349 4.74 -20.46 6.21
N SER A 350 5.52 -19.51 6.77
CA SER A 350 6.61 -18.86 6.07
C SER A 350 7.85 -19.75 6.11
N ARG A 351 8.45 -20.00 4.95
CA ARG A 351 9.71 -20.73 4.79
C ARG A 351 10.88 -19.77 4.63
#